data_bd9068c5fe9b6848d5e5e1dd5b4ad065
#
_entry.id   bd9068c5fe9b6848d5e5e1dd5b4ad065
#
_cell.length_a   1.000
_cell.length_b   1.000
_cell.length_c   1.000
_cell.angle_alpha   90.00
_cell.angle_beta   90.00
_cell.angle_gamma   90.00
#
_symmetry.space_group_name_H-M   'P 1'
#
loop_
_entity.id
_entity.type
_entity.pdbx_description
1 polymer ?
#
loop_
_entity_poly.entity_id
_entity_poly.type
_entity_poly.pdbx_seq_one_letter_code
_entity_poly.pdbx_strand_id
1 'polypeptide(L)'
;TVYNTFYADHNLSAVRETYDKGLEKANLWNDKRYVFVWYNNENQPRGLMITHKIEEGGVTYLDCTHTFQSPGGFLACDAEAFNGLLFFAKSAFSSDYEKLRFTVPSDMHLEQLIGENTRTFCSVFPNGMLRVVNVERVLENCACRGTGEITLSIEDDIITENNGTWRLHFAPGEQNKVEKTDAVPDLILNIRAFSALITGARAAADIPWMPDVRLLRQAPTVPNVFYPKKCSMMDLF
;
A
#
# COMPACT_ATOMS: atom_id res chain seq x y z
N THR A 1 -8.20 13.85 6.80
CA THR A 1 -9.39 13.04 7.16
C THR A 1 -9.67 11.93 6.16
N VAL A 2 -10.13 12.17 4.91
CA VAL A 2 -10.38 11.09 3.92
C VAL A 2 -9.15 10.22 3.71
N TYR A 3 -7.97 10.82 3.53
CA TYR A 3 -6.72 10.11 3.36
C TYR A 3 -6.45 9.15 4.53
N ASN A 4 -6.46 9.65 5.77
CA ASN A 4 -6.17 8.82 6.94
C ASN A 4 -7.22 7.73 7.16
N THR A 5 -8.49 7.98 6.82
CA THR A 5 -9.55 6.98 6.89
C THR A 5 -9.34 5.89 5.83
N PHE A 6 -9.00 6.27 4.60
CA PHE A 6 -8.76 5.33 3.51
C PHE A 6 -7.56 4.43 3.78
N TYR A 7 -6.46 5.00 4.31
CA TYR A 7 -5.22 4.27 4.57
C TYR A 7 -5.08 3.73 6.00
N ALA A 8 -6.11 3.79 6.83
CA ALA A 8 -6.04 3.41 8.24
C ALA A 8 -5.56 1.98 8.50
N ASP A 9 -5.82 1.07 7.56
CA ASP A 9 -5.47 -0.35 7.62
C ASP A 9 -4.32 -0.75 6.67
N HIS A 10 -3.66 0.23 6.04
CA HIS A 10 -2.54 0.00 5.15
C HIS A 10 -1.20 0.19 5.86
N ASN A 11 -0.32 -0.79 5.70
CA ASN A 11 1.08 -0.63 6.07
C ASN A 11 1.78 0.39 5.15
N LEU A 12 2.77 1.09 5.68
CA LEU A 12 3.63 2.06 4.98
C LEU A 12 2.93 3.34 4.54
N SER A 13 1.70 3.56 4.96
CA SER A 13 1.02 4.82 4.74
C SER A 13 1.38 5.81 5.84
N ALA A 14 1.75 7.03 5.46
CA ALA A 14 1.98 8.09 6.42
C ALA A 14 0.65 8.58 7.01
N VAL A 15 0.61 8.79 8.33
CA VAL A 15 -0.51 9.50 8.96
C VAL A 15 -0.35 10.98 8.65
N ARG A 16 -1.30 11.55 7.93
CA ARG A 16 -1.32 12.98 7.64
C ARG A 16 -1.99 13.73 8.77
N GLU A 17 -1.25 14.59 9.43
CA GLU A 17 -1.81 15.53 10.38
C GLU A 17 -2.67 16.58 9.66
N THR A 18 -3.15 17.61 10.38
CA THR A 18 -4.13 18.59 9.88
C THR A 18 -3.74 19.32 8.61
N TYR A 19 -2.50 19.20 8.16
CA TYR A 19 -1.94 19.95 7.03
C TYR A 19 -1.19 19.04 6.06
N ASP A 20 -1.65 18.99 4.83
CA ASP A 20 -0.86 18.44 3.71
C ASP A 20 -0.05 19.57 3.08
N LYS A 21 1.23 19.69 3.46
CA LYS A 21 2.14 20.74 2.96
C LYS A 21 2.30 20.69 1.42
N GLY A 22 2.04 19.56 0.79
CA GLY A 22 2.05 19.44 -0.66
C GLY A 22 0.86 20.16 -1.30
N LEU A 23 -0.34 20.01 -0.73
CA LEU A 23 -1.54 20.72 -1.19
C LEU A 23 -1.50 22.21 -0.85
N GLU A 24 -0.90 22.59 0.28
CA GLU A 24 -0.75 23.99 0.66
C GLU A 24 0.13 24.79 -0.31
N LYS A 25 1.20 24.16 -0.81
CA LYS A 25 2.11 24.79 -1.79
C LYS A 25 1.58 24.74 -3.21
N ALA A 26 0.65 23.81 -3.51
CA ALA A 26 0.05 23.71 -4.82
C ALA A 26 -0.97 24.83 -5.01
N ASN A 27 -0.69 25.78 -5.88
CA ASN A 27 -1.68 26.73 -6.31
C ASN A 27 -2.65 26.05 -7.27
N LEU A 28 -3.65 25.37 -6.70
CA LEU A 28 -4.62 24.55 -7.44
C LEU A 28 -5.30 25.32 -8.58
N TRP A 29 -5.47 26.63 -8.44
CA TRP A 29 -6.03 27.48 -9.48
C TRP A 29 -5.06 27.72 -10.64
N ASN A 30 -3.82 28.03 -10.35
CA ASN A 30 -2.81 28.25 -11.38
C ASN A 30 -2.49 26.95 -12.13
N ASP A 31 -2.52 25.81 -11.41
CA ASP A 31 -2.24 24.50 -11.98
C ASP A 31 -3.47 23.88 -12.67
N LYS A 32 -4.59 24.61 -12.74
CA LYS A 32 -5.88 24.14 -13.29
C LYS A 32 -6.32 22.81 -12.67
N ARG A 33 -6.13 22.68 -11.35
CA ARG A 33 -6.53 21.51 -10.56
C ARG A 33 -7.82 21.77 -9.85
N TYR A 34 -8.61 20.73 -9.77
CA TYR A 34 -9.91 20.77 -9.10
C TYR A 34 -9.91 19.74 -7.99
N VAL A 35 -10.41 20.13 -6.82
CA VAL A 35 -10.54 19.28 -5.64
C VAL A 35 -12.01 19.11 -5.31
N PHE A 36 -12.45 17.87 -5.23
CA PHE A 36 -13.82 17.51 -4.88
C PHE A 36 -13.81 16.56 -3.70
N VAL A 37 -14.70 16.79 -2.76
CA VAL A 37 -14.91 15.94 -1.60
C VAL A 37 -16.33 15.41 -1.64
N TRP A 38 -16.46 14.10 -1.56
CA TRP A 38 -17.75 13.44 -1.47
C TRP A 38 -18.11 13.23 0.00
N TYR A 39 -19.33 13.57 0.37
CA TYR A 39 -19.87 13.43 1.72
C TYR A 39 -21.05 12.43 1.69
N ASN A 40 -21.11 11.56 2.72
CA ASN A 40 -22.25 10.67 2.92
C ASN A 40 -23.47 11.42 3.49
N ASN A 41 -24.58 10.70 3.70
CA ASN A 41 -25.81 11.28 4.26
C ASN A 41 -25.67 11.80 5.70
N GLU A 42 -24.63 11.39 6.42
CA GLU A 42 -24.29 11.86 7.77
C GLU A 42 -23.36 13.08 7.74
N ASN A 43 -23.15 13.65 6.56
CA ASN A 43 -22.22 14.77 6.32
C ASN A 43 -20.76 14.45 6.71
N GLN A 44 -20.35 13.19 6.56
CA GLN A 44 -18.97 12.75 6.77
C GLN A 44 -18.22 12.70 5.43
N PRO A 45 -16.99 13.23 5.33
CA PRO A 45 -16.19 13.15 4.12
C PRO A 45 -15.67 11.72 3.92
N ARG A 46 -16.12 11.06 2.86
CA ARG A 46 -15.80 9.66 2.54
C ARG A 46 -15.07 9.48 1.22
N GLY A 47 -15.03 10.51 0.38
CA GLY A 47 -14.34 10.48 -0.90
C GLY A 47 -13.57 11.76 -1.19
N LEU A 48 -12.45 11.63 -1.92
CA LEU A 48 -11.61 12.75 -2.37
C LEU A 48 -11.18 12.51 -3.81
N MET A 49 -11.39 13.50 -4.66
CA MET A 49 -10.89 13.52 -6.03
C MET A 49 -10.11 14.81 -6.26
N ILE A 50 -8.81 14.68 -6.60
CA ILE A 50 -7.96 15.80 -7.03
C ILE A 50 -7.60 15.53 -8.48
N THR A 51 -8.04 16.40 -9.37
CA THR A 51 -7.97 16.14 -10.80
C THR A 51 -7.56 17.36 -11.61
N HIS A 52 -7.04 17.12 -12.80
CA HIS A 52 -6.80 18.11 -13.83
C HIS A 52 -6.99 17.49 -15.22
N LYS A 53 -7.14 18.34 -16.23
CA LYS A 53 -7.22 17.89 -17.61
C LYS A 53 -5.82 17.81 -18.21
N ILE A 54 -5.55 16.73 -18.90
CA ILE A 54 -4.33 16.57 -19.72
C ILE A 54 -4.71 16.03 -21.10
N GLU A 55 -3.89 16.33 -22.08
CA GLU A 55 -3.96 15.74 -23.42
C GLU A 55 -2.69 14.95 -23.67
N GLU A 56 -2.84 13.69 -24.04
CA GLU A 56 -1.74 12.78 -24.29
C GLU A 56 -2.07 11.88 -25.47
N GLY A 57 -1.23 11.91 -26.52
CA GLY A 57 -1.45 11.10 -27.73
C GLY A 57 -2.77 11.40 -28.46
N GLY A 58 -3.30 12.62 -28.37
CA GLY A 58 -4.57 13.02 -28.98
C GLY A 58 -5.79 12.56 -28.19
N VAL A 59 -5.62 12.03 -26.97
CA VAL A 59 -6.70 11.63 -26.05
C VAL A 59 -6.71 12.58 -24.88
N THR A 60 -7.89 13.09 -24.55
CA THR A 60 -8.08 13.97 -23.38
C THR A 60 -8.44 13.14 -22.14
N TYR A 61 -7.68 13.34 -21.07
CA TYR A 61 -7.89 12.67 -19.78
C TYR A 61 -8.33 13.65 -18.70
N LEU A 62 -9.27 13.21 -17.89
CA LEU A 62 -9.44 13.71 -16.53
C LEU A 62 -8.48 12.92 -15.63
N ASP A 63 -7.36 13.53 -15.24
CA ASP A 63 -6.26 12.83 -14.61
C ASP A 63 -6.24 13.08 -13.09
N CYS A 64 -6.35 12.01 -12.31
CA CYS A 64 -6.28 11.98 -10.87
C CYS A 64 -5.03 11.24 -10.37
N THR A 65 -4.03 11.01 -11.21
CA THR A 65 -2.81 10.35 -10.77
C THR A 65 -1.99 11.26 -9.86
N HIS A 66 -1.38 10.66 -8.83
CA HIS A 66 -0.46 11.37 -7.95
C HIS A 66 0.96 11.15 -8.46
N THR A 67 1.71 12.23 -8.63
CA THR A 67 3.12 12.21 -8.98
C THR A 67 3.91 13.13 -8.07
N PHE A 68 5.23 12.97 -8.03
CA PHE A 68 6.13 13.84 -7.25
C PHE A 68 5.95 15.33 -7.58
N GLN A 69 5.64 15.66 -8.84
CA GLN A 69 5.48 17.03 -9.29
C GLN A 69 4.04 17.53 -9.25
N SER A 70 3.09 16.63 -9.05
CA SER A 70 1.70 16.89 -9.34
C SER A 70 0.78 16.18 -8.35
N PRO A 71 0.28 16.88 -7.31
CA PRO A 71 -0.68 16.29 -6.40
C PRO A 71 -1.94 15.89 -7.18
N GLY A 72 -2.32 14.64 -7.05
CA GLY A 72 -3.53 14.06 -7.61
C GLY A 72 -4.13 13.11 -6.59
N GLY A 73 -5.26 12.54 -6.87
CA GLY A 73 -5.82 11.53 -6.02
C GLY A 73 -7.24 11.14 -6.38
N PHE A 74 -7.52 9.87 -6.17
CA PHE A 74 -8.88 9.35 -6.21
C PHE A 74 -9.00 8.37 -5.04
N LEU A 75 -9.55 8.84 -3.93
CA LEU A 75 -9.69 8.07 -2.70
C LEU A 75 -11.17 7.92 -2.37
N ALA A 76 -11.60 6.70 -2.12
CA ALA A 76 -12.96 6.39 -1.71
C ALA A 76 -12.94 5.37 -0.57
N CYS A 77 -13.48 5.75 0.57
CA CYS A 77 -13.47 4.91 1.78
C CYS A 77 -14.49 3.76 1.72
N ASP A 78 -15.41 3.79 0.76
CA ASP A 78 -16.44 2.78 0.53
C ASP A 78 -16.96 2.83 -0.92
N ALA A 79 -17.79 1.84 -1.26
CA ALA A 79 -18.35 1.71 -2.60
C ALA A 79 -19.30 2.86 -2.97
N GLU A 80 -19.99 3.46 -1.99
CA GLU A 80 -20.88 4.58 -2.22
C GLU A 80 -20.09 5.82 -2.64
N ALA A 81 -19.02 6.15 -1.92
CA ALA A 81 -18.12 7.25 -2.26
C ALA A 81 -17.43 7.01 -3.61
N PHE A 82 -17.01 5.77 -3.91
CA PHE A 82 -16.41 5.39 -5.17
C PHE A 82 -17.35 5.66 -6.35
N ASN A 83 -18.57 5.11 -6.27
CA ASN A 83 -19.58 5.29 -7.30
C ASN A 83 -20.01 6.76 -7.42
N GLY A 84 -20.14 7.47 -6.29
CA GLY A 84 -20.47 8.89 -6.26
C GLY A 84 -19.45 9.75 -6.99
N LEU A 85 -18.16 9.54 -6.76
CA LEU A 85 -17.08 10.23 -7.45
C LEU A 85 -17.03 9.88 -8.95
N LEU A 86 -17.20 8.61 -9.31
CA LEU A 86 -17.25 8.19 -10.72
C LEU A 86 -18.44 8.82 -11.46
N PHE A 87 -19.61 8.78 -10.83
CA PHE A 87 -20.81 9.39 -11.41
C PHE A 87 -20.65 10.90 -11.56
N PHE A 88 -20.09 11.57 -10.55
CA PHE A 88 -19.79 13.00 -10.62
C PHE A 88 -18.81 13.31 -11.75
N ALA A 89 -17.69 12.59 -11.85
CA ALA A 89 -16.71 12.77 -12.91
C ALA A 89 -17.37 12.62 -14.29
N LYS A 90 -18.19 11.58 -14.48
CA LYS A 90 -18.93 11.34 -15.71
C LYS A 90 -19.92 12.46 -16.02
N SER A 91 -20.65 12.96 -15.02
CA SER A 91 -21.71 13.95 -15.24
C SER A 91 -21.17 15.36 -15.44
N ALA A 92 -20.18 15.75 -14.64
CA ALA A 92 -19.67 17.13 -14.64
C ALA A 92 -18.64 17.40 -15.77
N PHE A 93 -17.97 16.37 -16.26
CA PHE A 93 -16.83 16.55 -17.17
C PHE A 93 -16.94 15.76 -18.48
N SER A 94 -18.08 15.12 -18.77
CA SER A 94 -18.23 14.24 -19.94
C SER A 94 -18.02 14.92 -21.30
N SER A 95 -18.22 16.23 -21.40
CA SER A 95 -17.92 17.00 -22.61
C SER A 95 -16.45 17.38 -22.75
N ASP A 96 -15.67 17.21 -21.72
CA ASP A 96 -14.37 17.82 -21.58
C ASP A 96 -13.22 16.81 -21.61
N TYR A 97 -13.50 15.51 -21.46
CA TYR A 97 -12.52 14.45 -21.51
C TYR A 97 -13.10 13.14 -22.07
N GLU A 98 -12.22 12.31 -22.59
CA GLU A 98 -12.59 11.00 -23.14
C GLU A 98 -12.36 9.87 -22.13
N LYS A 99 -11.35 10.02 -21.25
CA LYS A 99 -10.95 8.99 -20.26
C LYS A 99 -10.71 9.60 -18.90
N LEU A 100 -11.12 8.88 -17.86
CA LEU A 100 -10.73 9.12 -16.47
C LEU A 100 -9.53 8.23 -16.13
N ARG A 101 -8.47 8.82 -15.60
CA ARG A 101 -7.27 8.10 -15.14
C ARG A 101 -7.02 8.36 -13.68
N PHE A 102 -6.81 7.31 -12.88
CA PHE A 102 -6.51 7.41 -11.46
C PHE A 102 -5.65 6.24 -10.99
N THR A 103 -4.97 6.43 -9.86
CA THR A 103 -4.15 5.43 -9.20
C THR A 103 -4.78 5.04 -7.88
N VAL A 104 -4.83 3.76 -7.61
CA VAL A 104 -5.31 3.18 -6.35
C VAL A 104 -4.37 2.07 -5.90
N PRO A 105 -4.39 1.69 -4.61
CA PRO A 105 -3.69 0.49 -4.14
C PRO A 105 -4.11 -0.76 -4.90
N SER A 106 -3.16 -1.67 -5.15
CA SER A 106 -3.40 -2.87 -5.96
C SER A 106 -4.38 -3.86 -5.31
N ASP A 107 -4.59 -3.77 -4.01
CA ASP A 107 -5.55 -4.58 -3.24
C ASP A 107 -7.00 -4.10 -3.33
N MET A 108 -7.26 -2.99 -4.05
CA MET A 108 -8.60 -2.43 -4.18
C MET A 108 -9.51 -3.19 -5.17
N HIS A 109 -8.99 -4.15 -5.92
CA HIS A 109 -9.76 -5.02 -6.84
C HIS A 109 -10.77 -4.26 -7.71
N LEU A 110 -10.28 -3.28 -8.48
CA LEU A 110 -11.12 -2.39 -9.30
C LEU A 110 -12.04 -3.14 -10.27
N GLU A 111 -11.64 -4.31 -10.74
CA GLU A 111 -12.42 -5.17 -11.62
C GLU A 111 -13.75 -5.60 -10.99
N GLN A 112 -13.83 -5.65 -9.65
CA GLN A 112 -15.06 -5.97 -8.92
C GLN A 112 -15.94 -4.74 -8.69
N LEU A 113 -15.34 -3.55 -8.65
CA LEU A 113 -16.04 -2.29 -8.38
C LEU A 113 -16.62 -1.65 -9.65
N ILE A 114 -15.91 -1.76 -10.76
CA ILE A 114 -16.30 -1.10 -12.03
C ILE A 114 -17.28 -1.97 -12.85
N GLY A 115 -17.35 -3.27 -12.54
CA GLY A 115 -18.17 -4.22 -13.28
C GLY A 115 -17.62 -4.54 -14.67
N GLU A 116 -18.42 -5.18 -15.50
CA GLU A 116 -18.03 -5.54 -16.86
C GLU A 116 -17.92 -4.29 -17.75
N ASN A 117 -16.67 -3.86 -17.95
CA ASN A 117 -16.38 -2.71 -18.81
C ASN A 117 -15.17 -3.01 -19.71
N THR A 118 -15.45 -3.23 -20.97
CA THR A 118 -14.44 -3.51 -22.00
C THR A 118 -13.52 -2.33 -22.33
N ARG A 119 -13.78 -1.17 -21.77
CA ARG A 119 -12.99 0.06 -21.98
C ARG A 119 -12.10 0.44 -20.79
N THR A 120 -12.07 -0.40 -19.75
CA THR A 120 -11.20 -0.19 -18.59
C THR A 120 -9.84 -0.80 -18.86
N PHE A 121 -8.81 0.01 -18.67
CA PHE A 121 -7.41 -0.41 -18.74
C PHE A 121 -6.83 -0.36 -17.32
N CYS A 122 -6.24 -1.45 -16.86
CA CYS A 122 -5.55 -1.51 -15.57
C CYS A 122 -4.09 -1.90 -15.80
N SER A 123 -3.17 -1.17 -15.20
CA SER A 123 -1.75 -1.50 -15.16
C SER A 123 -1.25 -1.46 -13.72
N VAL A 124 -0.38 -2.39 -13.35
CA VAL A 124 0.25 -2.44 -12.04
C VAL A 124 1.71 -2.02 -12.20
N PHE A 125 2.14 -1.09 -11.37
CA PHE A 125 3.52 -0.61 -11.37
C PHE A 125 4.03 -0.52 -9.92
N PRO A 126 5.34 -0.78 -9.68
CA PRO A 126 5.92 -0.61 -8.36
C PRO A 126 6.01 0.88 -8.03
N ASN A 127 5.57 1.24 -6.82
CA ASN A 127 5.65 2.60 -6.32
C ASN A 127 6.37 2.60 -4.96
N GLY A 128 7.55 3.19 -4.93
CA GLY A 128 8.38 3.24 -3.74
C GLY A 128 9.23 1.99 -3.50
N MET A 129 10.25 2.17 -2.68
CA MET A 129 11.13 1.11 -2.17
C MET A 129 11.18 1.18 -0.67
N LEU A 130 11.17 0.01 -0.04
CA LEU A 130 11.31 -0.12 1.41
C LEU A 130 12.44 -1.08 1.75
N ARG A 131 13.21 -0.73 2.78
CA ARG A 131 14.20 -1.61 3.38
C ARG A 131 14.04 -1.61 4.91
N VAL A 132 14.00 -2.77 5.51
CA VAL A 132 14.12 -2.92 6.95
C VAL A 132 15.55 -2.58 7.37
N VAL A 133 15.69 -1.64 8.30
CA VAL A 133 16.99 -1.20 8.83
C VAL A 133 17.32 -1.81 10.20
N ASN A 134 16.33 -2.36 10.89
CA ASN A 134 16.50 -3.05 12.17
C ASN A 134 15.54 -4.24 12.24
N VAL A 135 16.08 -5.44 12.06
CA VAL A 135 15.30 -6.69 12.01
C VAL A 135 14.67 -6.99 13.37
N GLU A 136 15.40 -6.84 14.46
CA GLU A 136 14.89 -7.12 15.80
C GLU A 136 13.65 -6.28 16.11
N ARG A 137 13.76 -4.96 15.97
CA ARG A 137 12.64 -4.05 16.23
C ARG A 137 11.42 -4.31 15.33
N VAL A 138 11.66 -4.68 14.08
CA VAL A 138 10.54 -5.00 13.17
C VAL A 138 9.85 -6.28 13.61
N LEU A 139 10.59 -7.31 14.00
CA LEU A 139 10.03 -8.56 14.50
C LEU A 139 9.29 -8.37 15.83
N GLU A 140 9.83 -7.57 16.76
CA GLU A 140 9.16 -7.24 18.04
C GLU A 140 7.79 -6.56 17.84
N ASN A 141 7.63 -5.78 16.76
CA ASN A 141 6.46 -4.95 16.52
C ASN A 141 5.59 -5.42 15.35
N CYS A 142 5.97 -6.48 14.65
CA CYS A 142 5.17 -6.98 13.53
C CYS A 142 3.88 -7.65 14.02
N ALA A 143 2.79 -7.41 13.29
CA ALA A 143 1.55 -8.12 13.55
C ALA A 143 1.66 -9.57 13.03
N CYS A 144 1.32 -10.53 13.88
CA CYS A 144 1.23 -11.96 13.59
C CYS A 144 -0.20 -12.47 13.83
N ARG A 145 -0.53 -13.61 13.19
CA ARG A 145 -1.82 -14.28 13.37
C ARG A 145 -1.67 -15.50 14.26
N GLY A 146 -2.57 -15.64 15.26
CA GLY A 146 -2.55 -16.78 16.16
C GLY A 146 -1.33 -16.83 17.08
N THR A 147 -0.98 -18.02 17.54
CA THR A 147 0.18 -18.26 18.43
C THR A 147 1.19 -19.13 17.69
N GLY A 148 2.47 -18.87 17.89
CA GLY A 148 3.50 -19.71 17.29
C GLY A 148 4.92 -19.24 17.50
N GLU A 149 5.81 -19.97 16.87
CA GLU A 149 7.23 -19.69 16.81
C GLU A 149 7.72 -19.87 15.37
N ILE A 150 8.67 -19.05 14.95
CA ILE A 150 9.37 -19.18 13.69
C ILE A 150 10.84 -18.76 13.86
N THR A 151 11.72 -19.44 13.14
CA THR A 151 13.15 -19.12 13.14
C THR A 151 13.58 -18.69 11.74
N LEU A 152 14.11 -17.47 11.61
CA LEU A 152 14.46 -16.82 10.35
C LEU A 152 15.96 -16.50 10.31
N SER A 153 16.67 -16.98 9.30
CA SER A 153 18.04 -16.52 9.03
C SER A 153 17.99 -15.37 8.02
N ILE A 154 18.49 -14.20 8.43
CA ILE A 154 18.50 -12.97 7.62
C ILE A 154 19.93 -12.70 7.14
N GLU A 155 20.04 -12.38 5.86
CA GLU A 155 21.28 -11.96 5.22
C GLU A 155 21.13 -10.49 4.77
N ASP A 156 22.01 -9.62 5.29
CA ASP A 156 22.06 -8.19 4.96
C ASP A 156 23.47 -7.80 4.57
N ASP A 157 23.65 -7.36 3.35
CA ASP A 157 24.92 -6.97 2.76
C ASP A 157 25.39 -5.55 3.13
N ILE A 158 24.50 -4.75 3.75
CA ILE A 158 24.78 -3.36 4.13
C ILE A 158 24.82 -3.18 5.64
N ILE A 159 23.82 -3.70 6.36
CA ILE A 159 23.68 -3.53 7.81
C ILE A 159 23.99 -4.87 8.48
N THR A 160 25.23 -5.05 8.89
CA THR A 160 25.75 -6.32 9.42
C THR A 160 25.05 -6.75 10.70
N GLU A 161 24.53 -5.83 11.49
CA GLU A 161 23.78 -6.06 12.73
C GLU A 161 22.49 -6.84 12.50
N ASN A 162 21.92 -6.73 11.30
CA ASN A 162 20.74 -7.48 10.89
C ASN A 162 21.03 -8.96 10.62
N ASN A 163 22.29 -9.31 10.34
CA ASN A 163 22.67 -10.68 10.02
C ASN A 163 22.52 -11.61 11.22
N GLY A 164 22.09 -12.81 10.93
CA GLY A 164 21.99 -13.89 11.90
C GLY A 164 20.65 -14.60 11.85
N THR A 165 20.50 -15.55 12.74
CA THR A 165 19.26 -16.30 12.90
C THR A 165 18.47 -15.75 14.07
N TRP A 166 17.23 -15.40 13.80
CA TRP A 166 16.29 -14.76 14.72
C TRP A 166 15.15 -15.72 15.04
N ARG A 167 14.87 -15.93 16.31
CA ARG A 167 13.69 -16.67 16.77
C ARG A 167 12.63 -15.66 17.17
N LEU A 168 11.43 -15.82 16.66
CA LEU A 168 10.25 -15.02 16.94
C LEU A 168 9.18 -15.89 17.59
N HIS A 169 8.79 -15.56 18.82
CA HIS A 169 7.59 -16.08 19.48
C HIS A 169 6.50 -15.03 19.46
N PHE A 170 5.29 -15.42 19.13
CA PHE A 170 4.15 -14.53 19.05
C PHE A 170 2.87 -15.19 19.57
N ALA A 171 2.02 -14.39 20.22
CA ALA A 171 0.69 -14.78 20.69
C ALA A 171 -0.26 -13.57 20.67
N PRO A 172 -1.57 -13.77 20.50
CA PRO A 172 -2.55 -12.69 20.50
C PRO A 172 -2.56 -11.94 21.85
N GLY A 173 -2.47 -10.60 21.80
CA GLY A 173 -2.50 -9.74 22.98
C GLY A 173 -1.17 -9.67 23.75
N GLU A 174 -0.13 -10.35 23.29
CA GLU A 174 1.21 -10.27 23.87
C GLU A 174 2.15 -9.53 22.94
N GLN A 175 3.19 -8.92 23.52
CA GLN A 175 4.31 -8.42 22.74
C GLN A 175 5.13 -9.58 22.21
N ASN A 176 5.53 -9.51 20.95
CA ASN A 176 6.43 -10.49 20.35
C ASN A 176 7.75 -10.57 21.12
N LYS A 177 8.27 -11.80 21.30
CA LYS A 177 9.58 -12.04 21.90
C LYS A 177 10.54 -12.44 20.79
N VAL A 178 11.66 -11.73 20.70
CA VAL A 178 12.66 -11.90 19.66
C VAL A 178 14.02 -12.14 20.29
N GLU A 179 14.74 -13.13 19.80
CA GLU A 179 16.11 -13.41 20.24
C GLU A 179 16.98 -13.90 19.08
N LYS A 180 18.28 -13.61 19.13
CA LYS A 180 19.26 -14.27 18.26
C LYS A 180 19.50 -15.70 18.76
N THR A 181 19.66 -16.65 17.82
CA THR A 181 19.82 -18.08 18.14
C THR A 181 20.73 -18.76 17.11
N ASP A 182 21.35 -19.88 17.53
CA ASP A 182 22.10 -20.77 16.63
C ASP A 182 21.26 -21.95 16.13
N ALA A 183 19.94 -21.91 16.34
CA ALA A 183 19.05 -22.97 15.89
C ALA A 183 18.97 -23.02 14.37
N VAL A 184 18.68 -24.20 13.83
CA VAL A 184 18.44 -24.36 12.39
C VAL A 184 17.23 -23.54 11.99
N PRO A 185 17.36 -22.61 11.03
CA PRO A 185 16.24 -21.76 10.64
C PRO A 185 15.16 -22.52 9.87
N ASP A 186 13.94 -22.01 9.94
CA ASP A 186 12.84 -22.46 9.08
C ASP A 186 12.98 -21.89 7.67
N LEU A 187 13.38 -20.61 7.59
CA LEU A 187 13.64 -19.91 6.34
C LEU A 187 15.00 -19.20 6.37
N ILE A 188 15.63 -19.16 5.20
CA ILE A 188 16.77 -18.27 4.93
C ILE A 188 16.30 -17.27 3.88
N LEU A 189 16.54 -15.98 4.12
CA LEU A 189 16.12 -14.91 3.24
C LEU A 189 17.06 -13.70 3.34
N ASN A 190 17.26 -13.01 2.24
CA ASN A 190 17.95 -11.74 2.28
C ASN A 190 17.05 -10.63 2.81
N ILE A 191 17.63 -9.50 3.16
CA ILE A 191 16.91 -8.35 3.75
C ILE A 191 15.84 -7.79 2.82
N ARG A 192 15.99 -7.90 1.48
CA ARG A 192 15.00 -7.43 0.51
C ARG A 192 13.75 -8.30 0.55
N ALA A 193 13.93 -9.60 0.51
CA ALA A 193 12.85 -10.57 0.62
C ALA A 193 12.15 -10.45 1.98
N PHE A 194 12.91 -10.31 3.07
CA PHE A 194 12.36 -10.08 4.39
C PHE A 194 11.53 -8.80 4.45
N SER A 195 12.03 -7.69 3.91
CA SER A 195 11.29 -6.43 3.87
C SER A 195 9.96 -6.55 3.12
N ALA A 196 9.94 -7.23 1.98
CA ALA A 196 8.73 -7.43 1.19
C ALA A 196 7.70 -8.32 1.90
N LEU A 197 8.15 -9.38 2.58
CA LEU A 197 7.27 -10.31 3.29
C LEU A 197 6.71 -9.71 4.58
N ILE A 198 7.55 -9.07 5.39
CA ILE A 198 7.12 -8.57 6.69
C ILE A 198 6.14 -7.39 6.59
N THR A 199 6.28 -6.58 5.55
CA THR A 199 5.37 -5.47 5.29
C THR A 199 4.05 -5.88 4.63
N GLY A 200 4.02 -7.08 4.03
CA GLY A 200 2.86 -7.61 3.32
C GLY A 200 2.81 -7.23 1.83
N ALA A 201 3.86 -6.59 1.30
CA ALA A 201 4.02 -6.40 -0.15
C ALA A 201 4.11 -7.75 -0.90
N ARG A 202 4.58 -8.78 -0.20
CA ARG A 202 4.52 -10.20 -0.56
C ARG A 202 4.00 -11.01 0.62
N ALA A 203 3.46 -12.18 0.35
CA ALA A 203 2.93 -13.09 1.35
C ALA A 203 3.62 -14.47 1.28
N ALA A 204 3.36 -15.32 2.27
CA ALA A 204 3.88 -16.70 2.28
C ALA A 204 3.56 -17.49 1.01
N ALA A 205 2.42 -17.24 0.38
CA ALA A 205 2.03 -17.86 -0.88
C ALA A 205 2.95 -17.48 -2.07
N ASP A 206 3.66 -16.35 -1.97
CA ASP A 206 4.57 -15.88 -3.02
C ASP A 206 5.97 -16.52 -2.92
N ILE A 207 6.32 -17.15 -1.78
CA ILE A 207 7.65 -17.71 -1.51
C ILE A 207 8.16 -18.60 -2.66
N PRO A 208 7.36 -19.48 -3.30
CA PRO A 208 7.83 -20.28 -4.42
C PRO A 208 8.34 -19.48 -5.62
N TRP A 209 7.96 -18.21 -5.72
CA TRP A 209 8.34 -17.28 -6.78
C TRP A 209 9.43 -16.29 -6.35
N MET A 210 9.99 -16.47 -5.14
CA MET A 210 11.00 -15.60 -4.57
C MET A 210 12.35 -16.32 -4.51
N PRO A 211 13.27 -16.09 -5.46
CA PRO A 211 14.56 -16.80 -5.53
C PRO A 211 15.45 -16.54 -4.34
N ASP A 212 15.24 -15.42 -3.64
CA ASP A 212 16.00 -14.98 -2.46
C ASP A 212 15.45 -15.56 -1.14
N VAL A 213 14.52 -16.51 -1.20
CA VAL A 213 13.94 -17.19 -0.02
C VAL A 213 14.11 -18.69 -0.15
N ARG A 214 14.70 -19.31 0.87
CA ARG A 214 14.81 -20.76 0.97
C ARG A 214 14.06 -21.28 2.18
N LEU A 215 13.03 -22.06 1.96
CA LEU A 215 12.31 -22.79 3.00
C LEU A 215 13.09 -24.08 3.30
N LEU A 216 13.60 -24.22 4.51
CA LEU A 216 14.38 -25.40 4.93
C LEU A 216 13.51 -26.47 5.59
N ARG A 217 12.44 -26.06 6.25
CA ARG A 217 11.49 -26.95 6.92
C ARG A 217 10.05 -26.52 6.58
N GLN A 218 9.13 -27.46 6.61
CA GLN A 218 7.72 -27.11 6.65
C GLN A 218 7.41 -26.42 7.97
N ALA A 219 7.22 -25.11 7.94
CA ALA A 219 6.86 -24.32 9.09
C ALA A 219 5.41 -23.80 8.94
N PRO A 220 4.45 -24.43 9.60
CA PRO A 220 3.02 -24.04 9.48
C PRO A 220 2.76 -22.62 9.98
N THR A 221 3.69 -22.05 10.72
CA THR A 221 3.63 -20.68 11.24
C THR A 221 4.05 -19.61 10.22
N VAL A 222 4.69 -19.98 9.11
CA VAL A 222 5.10 -19.03 8.06
C VAL A 222 3.93 -18.16 7.57
N PRO A 223 2.75 -18.72 7.23
CA PRO A 223 1.60 -17.90 6.83
C PRO A 223 1.01 -17.04 7.95
N ASN A 224 1.33 -17.32 9.21
CA ASN A 224 0.87 -16.53 10.35
C ASN A 224 1.68 -15.22 10.51
N VAL A 225 2.92 -15.23 10.09
CA VAL A 225 3.81 -14.06 10.11
C VAL A 225 3.74 -13.31 8.78
N PHE A 226 3.84 -14.05 7.67
CA PHE A 226 3.87 -13.51 6.30
C PHE A 226 2.53 -13.69 5.59
N TYR A 227 1.44 -13.24 6.23
CA TYR A 227 0.11 -13.20 5.60
C TYR A 227 -0.05 -11.98 4.71
N PRO A 228 -0.99 -12.00 3.73
CA PRO A 228 -1.29 -10.82 2.94
C PRO A 228 -1.74 -9.66 3.84
N LYS A 229 -1.08 -8.52 3.72
CA LYS A 229 -1.43 -7.28 4.41
C LYS A 229 -1.67 -6.21 3.36
N LYS A 230 -2.57 -5.29 3.63
CA LYS A 230 -2.70 -4.10 2.80
C LYS A 230 -1.41 -3.29 2.94
N CYS A 231 -0.78 -3.00 1.81
CA CYS A 231 0.50 -2.32 1.76
C CYS A 231 0.47 -1.29 0.65
N SER A 232 0.61 -0.02 0.99
CA SER A 232 0.60 1.05 0.02
C SER A 232 1.54 2.17 0.44
N MET A 233 2.38 2.61 -0.48
CA MET A 233 3.23 3.78 -0.32
C MET A 233 2.89 4.76 -1.44
N MET A 234 2.10 5.76 -1.12
CA MET A 234 1.72 6.82 -2.05
C MET A 234 2.46 8.13 -1.78
N ASP A 235 3.14 8.23 -0.64
CA ASP A 235 3.93 9.39 -0.29
C ASP A 235 5.32 9.27 -0.92
N LEU A 236 5.68 10.26 -1.73
CA LEU A 236 6.99 10.42 -2.34
C LEU A 236 7.76 11.43 -1.48
N PHE A 237 8.87 11.00 -0.88
CA PHE A 237 9.73 11.80 -0.02
C PHE A 237 10.88 12.44 -0.79
#